data_9b8d7c122c2a26af9f89abf357ef838c
#
_entry.id   9b8d7c122c2a26af9f89abf357ef838c
#
_cell.length_a   1.000
_cell.length_b   1.000
_cell.length_c   1.000
_cell.angle_alpha   90.00
_cell.angle_beta   90.00
_cell.angle_gamma   90.00
#
_symmetry.space_group_name_H-M   'P 1'
#
loop_
_entity.id
_entity.type
_entity.pdbx_description
1 polymer ?
#
loop_
_entity_poly.entity_id
_entity_poly.type
_entity_poly.pdbx_seq_one_letter_code
_entity_poly.pdbx_strand_id
1 'polypeptide(L)'
;MTTGVVNDPVLTLLTRAYCHLCDEMRAALEPVATAFGMAVVELDVDADAELEARYGERVPVLLLGALPDAAELCHFRFDRARVERALQVRR
;
A
#
# COMPACT_ATOMS: atom_id res chain seq x y z
N MET A 1 6.72 19.59 18.30
CA MET A 1 6.65 19.18 17.89
C MET A 1 7.02 18.55 17.49
N THR A 2 6.93 18.24 17.26
CA THR A 2 7.13 17.69 16.77
C THR A 2 7.20 17.06 16.32
N THR A 3 7.38 17.09 16.19
CA THR A 3 7.27 16.59 15.62
C THR A 3 7.10 15.42 15.42
N GLY A 4 6.99 14.78 15.93
CA GLY A 4 6.65 13.43 15.82
C GLY A 4 6.14 12.96 14.54
N VAL A 5 6.10 13.73 13.76
CA VAL A 5 5.55 13.47 12.46
C VAL A 5 6.10 12.27 11.78
N VAL A 6 7.25 11.82 12.20
CA VAL A 6 7.87 10.67 11.55
C VAL A 6 7.02 9.42 11.61
N ASN A 7 6.00 9.42 12.44
CA ASN A 7 5.14 8.24 12.57
C ASN A 7 3.80 8.39 11.89
N ASP A 8 3.71 9.33 10.98
CA ASP A 8 2.47 9.50 10.23
C ASP A 8 2.13 8.20 9.52
N PRO A 9 0.88 7.76 9.59
CA PRO A 9 0.48 6.52 8.95
C PRO A 9 0.52 6.63 7.44
N VAL A 10 1.03 5.58 6.81
CA VAL A 10 1.14 5.55 5.37
C VAL A 10 0.86 4.13 4.87
N LEU A 11 0.23 4.06 3.70
CA LEU A 11 0.07 2.82 2.96
C LEU A 11 0.94 2.91 1.72
N THR A 12 1.63 1.84 1.39
CA THR A 12 2.46 1.78 0.20
C THR A 12 1.83 0.82 -0.79
N LEU A 13 1.55 1.31 -1.98
CA LEU A 13 0.94 0.50 -3.04
C LEU A 13 1.97 0.30 -4.13
N LEU A 14 2.33 -0.95 -4.37
CA LEU A 14 3.31 -1.30 -5.39
C LEU A 14 2.57 -1.71 -6.65
N THR A 15 2.90 -1.07 -7.75
CA THR A 15 2.20 -1.26 -9.01
C THR A 15 3.19 -1.35 -10.17
N ARG A 16 2.68 -1.52 -11.37
CA ARG A 16 3.45 -1.36 -12.59
C ARG A 16 2.53 -0.81 -13.67
N ALA A 17 3.14 -0.31 -14.75
CA ALA A 17 2.38 0.26 -15.85
C ALA A 17 1.56 -0.84 -16.54
N TYR A 18 0.44 -0.43 -17.10
CA TYR A 18 -0.43 -1.32 -17.88
C TYR A 18 -0.94 -2.51 -17.06
N CYS A 19 -1.20 -2.27 -15.80
CA CYS A 19 -1.64 -3.31 -14.89
C CYS A 19 -3.09 -3.06 -14.51
N HIS A 20 -3.99 -3.88 -15.05
CA HIS A 20 -5.42 -3.71 -14.82
C HIS A 20 -5.78 -3.91 -13.35
N LEU A 21 -5.20 -4.95 -12.73
CA LEU A 21 -5.47 -5.21 -11.32
C LEU A 21 -4.92 -4.10 -10.42
N CYS A 22 -3.84 -3.45 -10.84
CA CYS A 22 -3.31 -2.32 -10.09
C CYS A 22 -4.30 -1.17 -10.09
N ASP A 23 -4.91 -0.91 -11.25
CA ASP A 23 -5.91 0.15 -11.35
C ASP A 23 -7.12 -0.17 -10.46
N GLU A 24 -7.54 -1.43 -10.43
CA GLU A 24 -8.66 -1.83 -9.59
C GLU A 24 -8.35 -1.66 -8.12
N MET A 25 -7.16 -2.06 -7.70
CA MET A 25 -6.80 -1.93 -6.29
C MET A 25 -6.67 -0.47 -5.89
N ARG A 26 -6.09 0.36 -6.77
CA ARG A 26 -5.98 1.79 -6.50
C ARG A 26 -7.35 2.41 -6.25
N ALA A 27 -8.31 2.07 -7.11
CA ALA A 27 -9.65 2.62 -6.99
C ALA A 27 -10.35 2.13 -5.73
N ALA A 28 -10.18 0.85 -5.39
CA ALA A 28 -10.82 0.28 -4.20
C ALA A 28 -10.20 0.80 -2.91
N LEU A 29 -8.91 1.09 -2.94
CA LEU A 29 -8.18 1.56 -1.76
C LEU A 29 -8.54 2.99 -1.39
N GLU A 30 -8.79 3.83 -2.37
CA GLU A 30 -8.90 5.27 -2.13
C GLU A 30 -9.93 5.64 -1.07
N PRO A 31 -11.18 5.14 -1.14
CA PRO A 31 -12.17 5.52 -0.12
C PRO A 31 -11.79 5.00 1.27
N VAL A 32 -11.16 3.85 1.35
CA VAL A 32 -10.75 3.29 2.64
C VAL A 32 -9.62 4.13 3.23
N ALA A 33 -8.62 4.46 2.43
CA ALA A 33 -7.52 5.29 2.91
C ALA A 33 -8.02 6.64 3.39
N THR A 34 -8.94 7.25 2.64
CA THR A 34 -9.52 8.53 3.02
C THR A 34 -10.27 8.43 4.34
N ALA A 35 -11.06 7.37 4.50
CA ALA A 35 -11.87 7.20 5.71
C ALA A 35 -10.98 7.06 6.95
N PHE A 36 -9.81 6.47 6.81
CA PHE A 36 -8.91 6.26 7.94
C PHE A 36 -7.82 7.32 8.04
N GLY A 37 -7.84 8.32 7.19
CA GLY A 37 -6.84 9.39 7.22
C GLY A 37 -5.44 8.92 6.86
N MET A 38 -5.33 7.93 5.98
CA MET A 38 -4.05 7.36 5.59
C MET A 38 -3.56 7.98 4.29
N ALA A 39 -2.29 8.36 4.28
CA ALA A 39 -1.64 8.75 3.03
C ALA A 39 -1.29 7.50 2.25
N VAL A 40 -1.33 7.60 0.93
CA VAL A 40 -0.97 6.48 0.05
C VAL A 40 0.22 6.90 -0.80
N VAL A 41 1.28 6.10 -0.74
CA VAL A 41 2.46 6.29 -1.59
C VAL A 41 2.45 5.16 -2.61
N GLU A 42 2.44 5.50 -3.87
CA GLU A 42 2.46 4.50 -4.94
C GLU A 42 3.84 4.43 -5.55
N LEU A 43 4.39 3.22 -5.66
CA LEU A 43 5.71 3.01 -6.23
C LEU A 43 5.62 2.02 -7.38
N ASP A 44 6.37 2.32 -8.44
CA ASP A 44 6.44 1.48 -9.63
C ASP A 44 7.55 0.44 -9.42
N VAL A 45 7.18 -0.84 -9.37
CA VAL A 45 8.20 -1.88 -9.15
C VAL A 45 9.21 -1.93 -10.28
N ASP A 46 8.85 -1.49 -11.47
CA ASP A 46 9.78 -1.53 -12.59
C ASP A 46 10.83 -0.42 -12.54
N ALA A 47 10.65 0.54 -11.63
CA ALA A 47 11.64 1.60 -11.46
C ALA A 47 12.75 1.21 -10.51
N ASP A 48 12.65 0.04 -9.86
CA ASP A 48 13.62 -0.38 -8.86
C ASP A 48 13.78 -1.89 -8.93
N ALA A 49 14.99 -2.34 -9.29
CA ALA A 49 15.24 -3.75 -9.53
C ALA A 49 14.98 -4.61 -8.29
N GLU A 50 15.24 -4.08 -7.11
CA GLU A 50 15.02 -4.82 -5.88
C GLU A 50 13.54 -4.98 -5.59
N LEU A 51 12.74 -3.96 -5.83
CA LEU A 51 11.30 -4.06 -5.68
C LEU A 51 10.71 -5.06 -6.66
N GLU A 52 11.19 -5.01 -7.90
CA GLU A 52 10.70 -5.94 -8.91
C GLU A 52 11.03 -7.38 -8.53
N ALA A 53 12.24 -7.61 -8.04
CA ALA A 53 12.64 -8.95 -7.65
C ALA A 53 11.79 -9.49 -6.51
N ARG A 54 11.44 -8.63 -5.54
CA ARG A 54 10.70 -9.08 -4.36
C ARG A 54 9.21 -9.15 -4.59
N TYR A 55 8.65 -8.21 -5.36
CA TYR A 55 7.20 -8.05 -5.44
C TYR A 55 6.62 -8.14 -6.85
N GLY A 56 7.48 -8.11 -7.87
CA GLY A 56 7.00 -7.95 -9.25
C GLY A 56 5.96 -8.95 -9.68
N GLU A 57 6.05 -10.18 -9.19
CA GLU A 57 5.12 -11.23 -9.60
C GLU A 57 3.80 -11.17 -8.86
N ARG A 58 3.68 -10.31 -7.87
CA ARG A 58 2.48 -10.24 -7.06
C ARG A 58 1.76 -8.89 -7.13
N VAL A 59 2.23 -7.99 -7.99
CA VAL A 59 1.58 -6.67 -8.06
C VAL A 59 0.14 -6.78 -8.50
N PRO A 60 -0.76 -5.96 -8.01
CA PRO A 60 -0.49 -4.92 -7.02
C PRO A 60 -0.30 -5.51 -5.61
N VAL A 61 0.60 -4.88 -4.84
CA VAL A 61 0.85 -5.28 -3.46
C VAL A 61 0.59 -4.08 -2.57
N LEU A 62 -0.22 -4.27 -1.53
CA LEU A 62 -0.51 -3.20 -0.59
C LEU A 62 0.20 -3.48 0.72
N LEU A 63 0.98 -2.51 1.17
CA LEU A 63 1.77 -2.62 2.38
C LEU A 63 1.33 -1.57 3.38
N LEU A 64 1.34 -1.94 4.66
CA LEU A 64 1.12 -0.99 5.75
C LEU A 64 2.48 -0.52 6.22
N GLY A 65 2.70 0.78 6.10
CA GLY A 65 3.97 1.38 6.45
C GLY A 65 4.82 1.69 5.24
N ALA A 66 5.98 2.26 5.49
CA ALA A 66 6.92 2.63 4.45
C ALA A 66 8.00 1.55 4.36
N LEU A 67 8.49 1.33 3.14
CA LEU A 67 9.60 0.40 2.96
C LEU A 67 10.83 0.93 3.68
N PRO A 68 11.70 0.02 4.15
CA PRO A 68 11.71 -1.43 3.91
C PRO A 68 10.91 -2.25 4.91
N ASP A 69 10.41 -1.65 5.96
CA ASP A 69 9.83 -2.41 7.08
C ASP A 69 8.32 -2.55 7.02
N ALA A 70 7.73 -2.30 5.86
CA ALA A 70 6.29 -2.36 5.71
C ALA A 70 5.77 -3.80 5.71
N ALA A 71 4.56 -3.98 6.23
CA ALA A 71 3.93 -5.29 6.32
C ALA A 71 2.92 -5.46 5.19
N GLU A 72 2.95 -6.59 4.51
CA GLU A 72 2.03 -6.84 3.40
C GLU A 72 0.63 -7.10 3.92
N LEU A 73 -0.34 -6.38 3.36
CA LEU A 73 -1.75 -6.56 3.70
C LEU A 73 -2.48 -7.44 2.69
N CYS A 74 -2.20 -7.24 1.40
CA CYS A 74 -2.83 -8.06 0.36
C CYS A 74 -2.08 -7.86 -0.95
N HIS A 75 -2.35 -8.75 -1.91
CA HIS A 75 -1.79 -8.63 -3.24
C HIS A 75 -2.80 -9.18 -4.25
N PHE A 76 -2.64 -8.82 -5.51
CA PHE A 76 -3.53 -9.13 -6.63
C PHE A 76 -4.88 -8.46 -6.49
N ARG A 77 -5.59 -8.72 -5.40
CA ARG A 77 -6.92 -8.17 -5.19
C ARG A 77 -7.01 -7.50 -3.83
N PHE A 78 -7.81 -6.44 -3.78
CA PHE A 78 -7.98 -5.69 -2.55
C PHE A 78 -8.80 -6.50 -1.55
N ASP A 79 -8.23 -6.73 -0.39
CA ASP A 79 -8.90 -7.44 0.70
C ASP A 79 -9.36 -6.39 1.71
N ARG A 80 -10.56 -5.87 1.49
CA ARG A 80 -11.06 -4.76 2.27
C ARG A 80 -11.15 -5.06 3.76
N ALA A 81 -11.66 -6.24 4.09
CA ALA A 81 -11.83 -6.61 5.50
C ALA A 81 -10.48 -6.66 6.22
N ARG A 82 -9.48 -7.23 5.57
CA ARG A 82 -8.15 -7.32 6.16
C ARG A 82 -7.53 -5.96 6.33
N VAL A 83 -7.68 -5.11 5.32
CA VAL A 83 -7.12 -3.77 5.37
C VAL A 83 -7.80 -2.95 6.47
N GLU A 84 -9.12 -2.96 6.52
CA GLU A 84 -9.84 -2.20 7.53
C GLU A 84 -9.50 -2.67 8.93
N ARG A 85 -9.37 -3.98 9.12
CA ARG A 85 -9.01 -4.52 10.43
C ARG A 85 -7.62 -4.04 10.84
N ALA A 86 -6.67 -4.07 9.91
CA ALA A 86 -5.32 -3.63 10.20
C ALA A 86 -5.29 -2.14 10.56
N LEU A 87 -6.06 -1.33 9.86
CA LEU A 87 -6.08 0.11 10.12
C LEU A 87 -6.79 0.43 11.44
N GLN A 88 -7.83 -0.34 11.79
CA GLN A 88 -8.53 -0.13 13.05
C GLN A 88 -7.63 -0.46 14.24
N VAL A 89 -6.81 -1.49 14.12
CA VAL A 89 -5.93 -1.87 15.21
C VAL A 89 -4.91 -0.78 15.53
N ARG A 90 -4.49 -0.04 14.49
CA ARG A 90 -3.51 1.03 14.70
C ARG A 90 -4.06 2.21 15.49
N ARG A 91 -5.37 2.36 15.48
CA ARG A 91 -5.98 3.51 16.13
C ARG A 91 -6.07 3.30 17.62
#